data_2531c39081e8bc67739c0aafcda20ca2
#
_entry.id   2531c39081e8bc67739c0aafcda20ca2
#
_cell.length_a   1.000
_cell.length_b   1.000
_cell.length_c   1.000
_cell.angle_alpha   90.00
_cell.angle_beta   90.00
_cell.angle_gamma   90.00
#
_symmetry.space_group_name_H-M   'P 1'
#
loop_
_entity.id
_entity.type
_entity.pdbx_description
1 polymer ?
#
loop_
_entity_poly.entity_id
_entity_poly.type
_entity_poly.pdbx_seq_one_letter_code
_entity_poly.pdbx_strand_id
1 'polypeptide(L)'
;EKENGVTNIFASTSVEIGTVDPALLVGGVLGTLAYFVVGAAVLATGFLVLDLMTPGNLRHQVYVDKNPNAAILLASNHLALAIIVVTAILTSSDGFAQGLADSAVYGLFAIVLQAIALRLMNAFLPGKLVALVQDPKMCGAAWAVGVSLLSIGLVNAAALT
;
A
#
# COMPACT_ATOMS: atom_id res chain seq x y z
N GLU A 1 -44.04 -31.29 -35.31
CA GLU A 1 -44.08 -30.27 -34.22
C GLU A 1 -43.01 -30.46 -33.13
N LYS A 2 -41.88 -31.15 -33.41
CA LYS A 2 -40.79 -31.39 -32.46
C LYS A 2 -39.40 -30.93 -32.94
N GLU A 3 -39.28 -30.32 -34.10
CA GLU A 3 -37.97 -29.89 -34.66
C GLU A 3 -37.59 -28.43 -34.34
N ASN A 4 -38.53 -27.60 -33.85
CA ASN A 4 -38.29 -26.20 -33.60
C ASN A 4 -37.68 -25.88 -32.20
N GLY A 5 -37.57 -26.88 -31.32
CA GLY A 5 -37.06 -26.66 -29.95
C GLY A 5 -35.53 -26.71 -29.82
N VAL A 6 -34.87 -27.43 -30.71
CA VAL A 6 -33.40 -27.65 -30.60
C VAL A 6 -32.59 -26.55 -31.30
N THR A 7 -33.15 -25.96 -32.35
CA THR A 7 -32.51 -24.83 -33.08
C THR A 7 -32.50 -23.54 -32.29
N ASN A 8 -33.37 -23.35 -31.33
CA ASN A 8 -33.40 -22.13 -30.50
C ASN A 8 -32.38 -22.17 -29.35
N ILE A 9 -31.87 -23.36 -29.00
CA ILE A 9 -30.87 -23.47 -27.91
C ILE A 9 -29.50 -23.07 -28.42
N PHE A 10 -29.19 -23.20 -29.70
CA PHE A 10 -27.92 -22.81 -30.31
C PHE A 10 -27.91 -21.36 -30.81
N ALA A 11 -29.06 -20.71 -30.92
CA ALA A 11 -29.13 -19.31 -31.37
C ALA A 11 -28.88 -18.28 -30.27
N SER A 12 -28.86 -18.68 -29.00
CA SER A 12 -28.69 -17.78 -27.87
C SER A 12 -27.24 -17.77 -27.29
N THR A 13 -26.31 -18.43 -27.93
CA THR A 13 -24.88 -18.41 -27.54
C THR A 13 -24.04 -17.66 -28.58
N SER A 14 -24.56 -16.57 -29.13
CA SER A 14 -23.66 -15.57 -29.73
C SER A 14 -22.94 -14.89 -28.58
N VAL A 15 -21.69 -15.28 -28.34
CA VAL A 15 -20.76 -14.49 -27.56
C VAL A 15 -20.66 -13.15 -28.29
N GLU A 16 -21.34 -12.11 -27.82
CA GLU A 16 -21.10 -10.76 -28.27
C GLU A 16 -19.67 -10.41 -27.88
N ILE A 17 -18.77 -10.57 -28.84
CA ILE A 17 -17.42 -10.00 -28.75
C ILE A 17 -17.63 -8.49 -28.85
N GLY A 18 -17.77 -7.84 -27.70
CA GLY A 18 -17.97 -6.39 -27.64
C GLY A 18 -16.88 -5.66 -28.41
N THR A 19 -17.25 -4.61 -29.11
CA THR A 19 -16.29 -3.73 -29.80
C THR A 19 -15.47 -2.99 -28.76
N VAL A 20 -14.14 -3.06 -28.89
CA VAL A 20 -13.21 -2.32 -28.04
C VAL A 20 -13.31 -0.83 -28.40
N ASP A 21 -13.71 0.00 -27.43
CA ASP A 21 -13.73 1.46 -27.61
C ASP A 21 -12.33 2.02 -27.23
N PRO A 22 -11.57 2.56 -28.21
CA PRO A 22 -10.24 3.11 -27.95
C PRO A 22 -10.25 4.28 -26.94
N ALA A 23 -11.32 5.09 -26.91
CA ALA A 23 -11.42 6.22 -26.01
C ALA A 23 -11.55 5.77 -24.54
N LEU A 24 -12.33 4.71 -24.28
CA LEU A 24 -12.44 4.12 -22.96
C LEU A 24 -11.12 3.49 -22.51
N LEU A 25 -10.39 2.84 -23.43
CA LEU A 25 -9.07 2.29 -23.12
C LEU A 25 -8.06 3.37 -22.75
N VAL A 26 -7.98 4.44 -23.55
CA VAL A 26 -7.08 5.55 -23.26
C VAL A 26 -7.44 6.20 -21.92
N GLY A 27 -8.72 6.43 -21.67
CA GLY A 27 -9.19 6.96 -20.37
C GLY A 27 -8.80 6.05 -19.19
N GLY A 28 -8.96 4.74 -19.34
CA GLY A 28 -8.56 3.75 -18.32
C GLY A 28 -7.05 3.76 -18.05
N VAL A 29 -6.23 3.81 -19.10
CA VAL A 29 -4.76 3.89 -18.98
C VAL A 29 -4.32 5.16 -18.27
N LEU A 30 -4.88 6.31 -18.66
CA LEU A 30 -4.57 7.59 -18.00
C LEU A 30 -4.99 7.59 -16.54
N GLY A 31 -6.16 7.04 -16.24
CA GLY A 31 -6.63 6.85 -14.86
C GLY A 31 -5.66 5.99 -14.02
N THR A 32 -5.26 4.85 -14.56
CA THR A 32 -4.29 3.96 -13.92
C THR A 32 -2.95 4.66 -13.66
N LEU A 33 -2.44 5.41 -14.62
CA LEU A 33 -1.19 6.18 -14.45
C LEU A 33 -1.33 7.24 -13.36
N ALA A 34 -2.45 7.94 -13.29
CA ALA A 34 -2.67 8.97 -12.27
C ALA A 34 -2.70 8.37 -10.86
N TYR A 35 -3.46 7.28 -10.64
CA TYR A 35 -3.46 6.56 -9.36
C TYR A 35 -2.09 5.98 -9.01
N PHE A 36 -1.36 5.45 -9.99
CA PHE A 36 0.01 4.98 -9.79
C PHE A 36 0.94 6.10 -9.29
N VAL A 37 0.88 7.27 -9.92
CA VAL A 37 1.71 8.43 -9.51
C VAL A 37 1.37 8.86 -8.09
N VAL A 38 0.08 8.97 -7.74
CA VAL A 38 -0.33 9.32 -6.38
C VAL A 38 0.13 8.26 -5.38
N GLY A 39 -0.11 6.97 -5.64
CA GLY A 39 0.32 5.90 -4.77
C GLY A 39 1.83 5.85 -4.58
N ALA A 40 2.60 6.00 -5.66
CA ALA A 40 4.06 6.06 -5.61
C ALA A 40 4.56 7.28 -4.80
N ALA A 41 3.92 8.45 -4.96
CA ALA A 41 4.26 9.66 -4.19
C ALA A 41 3.98 9.48 -2.70
N VAL A 42 2.87 8.85 -2.33
CA VAL A 42 2.54 8.53 -0.93
C VAL A 42 3.58 7.56 -0.36
N LEU A 43 3.91 6.48 -1.06
CA LEU A 43 4.92 5.53 -0.59
C LEU A 43 6.31 6.17 -0.45
N ALA A 44 6.71 7.01 -1.40
CA ALA A 44 7.98 7.75 -1.32
C ALA A 44 8.00 8.72 -0.12
N THR A 45 6.89 9.42 0.12
CA THR A 45 6.73 10.31 1.29
C THR A 45 6.80 9.50 2.59
N GLY A 46 6.11 8.36 2.65
CA GLY A 46 6.17 7.47 3.80
C GLY A 46 7.58 6.94 4.08
N PHE A 47 8.35 6.63 3.03
CA PHE A 47 9.76 6.29 3.16
C PHE A 47 10.59 7.44 3.76
N LEU A 48 10.42 8.65 3.26
CA LEU A 48 11.14 9.83 3.76
C LEU A 48 10.81 10.10 5.23
N VAL A 49 9.54 10.00 5.61
CA VAL A 49 9.11 10.18 7.01
C VAL A 49 9.73 9.10 7.91
N LEU A 50 9.75 7.84 7.47
CA LEU A 50 10.39 6.76 8.22
C LEU A 50 11.89 7.00 8.38
N ASP A 51 12.57 7.40 7.31
CA ASP A 51 14.02 7.71 7.31
C ASP A 51 14.35 8.85 8.28
N LEU A 52 13.52 9.90 8.31
CA LEU A 52 13.65 11.01 9.24
C LEU A 52 13.39 10.64 10.71
N MET A 53 12.51 9.67 10.93
CA MET A 53 12.16 9.21 12.28
C MET A 53 13.13 8.17 12.84
N THR A 54 13.85 7.48 11.96
CA THR A 54 14.83 6.44 12.33
C THR A 54 16.22 7.05 12.40
N PRO A 55 16.85 7.10 13.57
CA PRO A 55 18.18 7.68 13.68
C PRO A 55 19.22 6.88 12.89
N GLY A 56 20.04 7.57 12.10
CA GLY A 56 21.21 7.00 11.46
C GLY A 56 21.05 6.63 9.99
N ASN A 57 20.29 7.39 9.19
CA ASN A 57 20.16 7.22 7.73
C ASN A 57 19.80 5.78 7.33
N LEU A 58 18.49 5.50 7.37
CA LEU A 58 17.93 4.15 7.10
C LEU A 58 18.37 3.61 5.74
N ARG A 59 18.49 4.48 4.73
CA ARG A 59 18.99 4.09 3.40
C ARG A 59 20.37 3.49 3.46
N HIS A 60 21.29 4.14 4.19
CA HIS A 60 22.66 3.66 4.31
C HIS A 60 22.67 2.31 5.03
N GLN A 61 21.92 2.20 6.12
CA GLN A 61 21.85 0.97 6.91
C GLN A 61 21.30 -0.22 6.11
N VAL A 62 20.29 0.00 5.27
CA VAL A 62 19.68 -1.08 4.47
C VAL A 62 20.53 -1.43 3.25
N TYR A 63 20.97 -0.43 2.47
CA TYR A 63 21.56 -0.69 1.16
C TYR A 63 23.09 -0.78 1.19
N VAL A 64 23.77 -0.12 2.12
CA VAL A 64 25.23 -0.13 2.25
C VAL A 64 25.69 -1.08 3.34
N ASP A 65 25.17 -0.91 4.57
CA ASP A 65 25.55 -1.73 5.72
C ASP A 65 24.88 -3.11 5.70
N LYS A 66 23.84 -3.30 4.84
CA LYS A 66 23.07 -4.54 4.70
C LYS A 66 22.51 -5.02 6.04
N ASN A 67 22.09 -4.09 6.89
CA ASN A 67 21.54 -4.40 8.20
C ASN A 67 20.15 -5.06 8.08
N PRO A 68 19.98 -6.31 8.54
CA PRO A 68 18.74 -7.03 8.40
C PRO A 68 17.60 -6.44 9.24
N ASN A 69 17.89 -5.86 10.41
CA ASN A 69 16.88 -5.27 11.28
C ASN A 69 16.30 -3.99 10.67
N ALA A 70 17.16 -3.16 10.07
CA ALA A 70 16.74 -1.97 9.31
C ALA A 70 15.90 -2.36 8.09
N ALA A 71 16.28 -3.42 7.38
CA ALA A 71 15.53 -3.92 6.22
C ALA A 71 14.14 -4.45 6.61
N ILE A 72 14.00 -5.19 7.71
CA ILE A 72 12.72 -5.67 8.22
C ILE A 72 11.81 -4.49 8.58
N LEU A 73 12.33 -3.49 9.28
CA LEU A 73 11.57 -2.30 9.67
C LEU A 73 11.07 -1.54 8.42
N LEU A 74 11.96 -1.31 7.46
CA LEU A 74 11.62 -0.66 6.21
C LEU A 74 10.56 -1.43 5.42
N ALA A 75 10.77 -2.72 5.21
CA ALA A 75 9.86 -3.58 4.44
C ALA A 75 8.47 -3.65 5.08
N SER A 76 8.39 -3.83 6.39
CA SER A 76 7.12 -3.90 7.13
C SER A 76 6.35 -2.58 7.07
N ASN A 77 7.04 -1.45 7.22
CA ASN A 77 6.40 -0.13 7.11
C ASN A 77 5.90 0.15 5.69
N HIS A 78 6.69 -0.20 4.67
CA HIS A 78 6.27 -0.04 3.28
C HIS A 78 5.06 -0.91 2.94
N LEU A 79 5.07 -2.16 3.39
CA LEU A 79 3.94 -3.06 3.16
C LEU A 79 2.68 -2.56 3.87
N ALA A 80 2.79 -2.05 5.10
CA ALA A 80 1.69 -1.42 5.81
C ALA A 80 1.10 -0.24 5.03
N LEU A 81 1.95 0.68 4.56
CA LEU A 81 1.51 1.82 3.76
C LEU A 81 0.92 1.40 2.41
N ALA A 82 1.50 0.39 1.74
CA ALA A 82 0.96 -0.12 0.48
C ALA A 82 -0.45 -0.67 0.65
N ILE A 83 -0.72 -1.42 1.72
CA ILE A 83 -2.06 -1.93 2.04
C ILE A 83 -3.05 -0.77 2.23
N ILE A 84 -2.66 0.27 2.96
CA ILE A 84 -3.52 1.44 3.19
C ILE A 84 -3.80 2.18 1.87
N VAL A 85 -2.77 2.41 1.05
CA VAL A 85 -2.92 3.08 -0.25
C VAL A 85 -3.85 2.28 -1.17
N VAL A 86 -3.67 0.96 -1.25
CA VAL A 86 -4.56 0.09 -2.03
C VAL A 86 -6.00 0.20 -1.53
N THR A 87 -6.21 0.13 -0.22
CA THR A 87 -7.55 0.27 0.37
C THR A 87 -8.14 1.65 0.05
N ALA A 88 -7.37 2.72 0.21
CA ALA A 88 -7.81 4.08 -0.10
C ALA A 88 -8.22 4.26 -1.56
N ILE A 89 -7.51 3.61 -2.50
CA ILE A 89 -7.87 3.59 -3.92
C ILE A 89 -9.18 2.81 -4.15
N LEU A 90 -9.31 1.63 -3.53
CA LEU A 90 -10.47 0.76 -3.71
C LEU A 90 -11.75 1.32 -3.08
N THR A 91 -11.63 2.13 -2.03
CA THR A 91 -12.76 2.77 -1.33
C THR A 91 -12.97 4.22 -1.73
N SER A 92 -12.20 4.73 -2.70
CA SER A 92 -12.32 6.10 -3.18
C SER A 92 -13.64 6.30 -3.95
N SER A 93 -14.09 7.56 -4.02
CA SER A 93 -15.32 7.96 -4.70
C SER A 93 -15.29 7.65 -6.20
N ASP A 94 -16.45 7.41 -6.83
CA ASP A 94 -16.60 7.08 -8.25
C ASP A 94 -16.11 8.21 -9.21
N GLY A 95 -16.00 9.44 -8.73
CA GLY A 95 -15.47 10.57 -9.51
C GLY A 95 -13.95 10.52 -9.59
N PHE A 96 -13.38 10.52 -10.81
CA PHE A 96 -11.93 10.43 -11.04
C PHE A 96 -11.13 11.44 -10.20
N ALA A 97 -11.47 12.73 -10.26
CA ALA A 97 -10.76 13.78 -9.55
C ALA A 97 -10.92 13.65 -8.02
N GLN A 98 -12.13 13.31 -7.57
CA GLN A 98 -12.41 13.09 -6.15
C GLN A 98 -11.69 11.85 -5.65
N GLY A 99 -11.75 10.73 -6.37
CA GLY A 99 -11.07 9.50 -5.99
C GLY A 99 -9.56 9.65 -5.90
N LEU A 100 -8.96 10.46 -6.78
CA LEU A 100 -7.54 10.78 -6.72
C LEU A 100 -7.19 11.62 -5.49
N ALA A 101 -8.03 12.61 -5.17
CA ALA A 101 -7.87 13.44 -3.99
C ALA A 101 -8.04 12.62 -2.70
N ASP A 102 -9.06 11.76 -2.64
CA ASP A 102 -9.31 10.86 -1.52
C ASP A 102 -8.09 9.95 -1.26
N SER A 103 -7.57 9.32 -2.32
CA SER A 103 -6.39 8.45 -2.24
C SER A 103 -5.16 9.20 -1.71
N ALA A 104 -4.94 10.45 -2.17
CA ALA A 104 -3.83 11.27 -1.70
C ALA A 104 -4.00 11.68 -0.23
N VAL A 105 -5.18 12.18 0.15
CA VAL A 105 -5.46 12.66 1.51
C VAL A 105 -5.41 11.52 2.52
N TYR A 106 -6.09 10.41 2.24
CA TYR A 106 -6.07 9.25 3.14
C TYR A 106 -4.69 8.60 3.20
N GLY A 107 -3.96 8.55 2.09
CA GLY A 107 -2.58 8.08 2.06
C GLY A 107 -1.64 8.94 2.92
N LEU A 108 -1.74 10.26 2.84
CA LEU A 108 -0.96 11.17 3.70
C LEU A 108 -1.36 11.05 5.18
N PHE A 109 -2.66 10.95 5.45
CA PHE A 109 -3.16 10.74 6.81
C PHE A 109 -2.65 9.42 7.40
N ALA A 110 -2.61 8.37 6.59
CA ALA A 110 -2.03 7.08 6.98
C ALA A 110 -0.56 7.19 7.38
N ILE A 111 0.24 7.97 6.66
CA ILE A 111 1.65 8.23 7.02
C ILE A 111 1.74 8.86 8.40
N VAL A 112 0.88 9.82 8.72
CA VAL A 112 0.86 10.47 10.04
C VAL A 112 0.53 9.45 11.13
N LEU A 113 -0.51 8.63 10.93
CA LEU A 113 -0.89 7.59 11.89
C LEU A 113 0.22 6.55 12.08
N GLN A 114 0.87 6.13 11.00
CA GLN A 114 1.98 5.18 11.05
C GLN A 114 3.19 5.79 11.77
N ALA A 115 3.46 7.07 11.57
CA ALA A 115 4.51 7.80 12.28
C ALA A 115 4.24 7.90 13.79
N ILE A 116 2.99 8.18 14.17
CA ILE A 116 2.56 8.18 15.57
C ILE A 116 2.72 6.77 16.17
N ALA A 117 2.28 5.74 15.47
CA ALA A 117 2.41 4.36 15.89
C ALA A 117 3.88 3.97 16.15
N LEU A 118 4.77 4.33 15.23
CA LEU A 118 6.21 4.08 15.40
C LEU A 118 6.78 4.80 16.62
N ARG A 119 6.35 6.04 16.88
CA ARG A 119 6.75 6.79 18.08
C ARG A 119 6.26 6.15 19.36
N LEU A 120 5.01 5.74 19.40
CA LEU A 120 4.43 5.05 20.54
C LEU A 120 5.15 3.72 20.80
N MET A 121 5.39 2.94 19.77
CA MET A 121 6.16 1.70 19.90
C MET A 121 7.56 1.96 20.46
N ASN A 122 8.28 2.96 19.98
CA ASN A 122 9.58 3.33 20.51
C ASN A 122 9.55 3.75 21.99
N ALA A 123 8.42 4.31 22.45
CA ALA A 123 8.23 4.67 23.86
C ALA A 123 7.99 3.44 24.76
N PHE A 124 7.35 2.41 24.23
CA PHE A 124 7.03 1.18 24.99
C PHE A 124 8.11 0.09 24.90
N LEU A 125 9.02 0.16 23.93
CA LEU A 125 10.10 -0.81 23.80
C LEU A 125 11.17 -0.62 24.87
N PRO A 126 11.51 -1.67 25.64
CA PRO A 126 12.60 -1.64 26.61
C PRO A 126 14.00 -1.72 25.94
N GLY A 127 14.30 -0.82 25.10
CA GLY A 127 15.51 -0.73 24.28
C GLY A 127 15.13 0.09 23.06
N LYS A 128 15.66 1.29 22.95
CA LYS A 128 15.28 2.23 21.90
C LYS A 128 15.38 1.55 20.52
N LEU A 129 14.44 1.82 19.65
CA LEU A 129 14.44 1.41 18.22
C LEU A 129 15.79 1.65 17.53
N VAL A 130 16.49 2.70 17.97
CA VAL A 130 17.86 3.02 17.55
C VAL A 130 18.83 1.87 17.76
N ALA A 131 18.86 1.31 18.95
CA ALA A 131 19.76 0.20 19.28
C ALA A 131 19.42 -1.05 18.45
N LEU A 132 18.12 -1.28 18.21
CA LEU A 132 17.65 -2.38 17.38
C LEU A 132 18.11 -2.25 15.92
N VAL A 133 17.98 -1.06 15.34
CA VAL A 133 18.30 -0.79 13.93
C VAL A 133 19.81 -0.71 13.71
N GLN A 134 20.60 -0.38 14.73
CA GLN A 134 22.07 -0.32 14.66
C GLN A 134 22.75 -1.68 14.93
N ASP A 135 22.02 -2.66 15.47
CA ASP A 135 22.59 -3.99 15.69
C ASP A 135 22.81 -4.70 14.33
N PRO A 136 24.03 -5.11 13.99
CA PRO A 136 24.33 -5.82 12.75
C PRO A 136 23.78 -7.26 12.74
N LYS A 137 23.41 -7.79 13.91
CA LYS A 137 22.86 -9.14 14.04
C LYS A 137 21.34 -9.11 14.00
N MET A 138 20.77 -9.95 13.13
CA MET A 138 19.32 -10.12 13.07
C MET A 138 18.76 -10.53 14.42
N CYS A 139 17.80 -9.79 14.95
CA CYS A 139 17.18 -10.09 16.23
C CYS A 139 15.65 -10.27 16.10
N GLY A 140 15.09 -11.11 16.95
CA GLY A 140 13.64 -11.36 16.99
C GLY A 140 12.81 -10.12 17.28
N ALA A 141 13.39 -9.13 17.97
CA ALA A 141 12.71 -7.86 18.25
C ALA A 141 12.41 -7.05 16.99
N ALA A 142 13.25 -7.12 15.94
CA ALA A 142 12.98 -6.47 14.66
C ALA A 142 11.72 -7.03 13.99
N TRP A 143 11.54 -8.34 14.05
CA TRP A 143 10.32 -9.00 13.56
C TRP A 143 9.08 -8.60 14.37
N ALA A 144 9.20 -8.55 15.69
CA ALA A 144 8.10 -8.12 16.55
C ALA A 144 7.64 -6.69 16.22
N VAL A 145 8.59 -5.77 16.06
CA VAL A 145 8.32 -4.39 15.65
C VAL A 145 7.70 -4.35 14.25
N GLY A 146 8.27 -5.07 13.29
CA GLY A 146 7.77 -5.11 11.92
C GLY A 146 6.35 -5.63 11.82
N VAL A 147 6.03 -6.73 12.49
CA VAL A 147 4.67 -7.29 12.54
C VAL A 147 3.69 -6.32 13.22
N SER A 148 4.12 -5.65 14.28
CA SER A 148 3.28 -4.64 14.93
C SER A 148 2.96 -3.46 14.01
N LEU A 149 3.93 -2.96 13.24
CA LEU A 149 3.70 -1.92 12.24
C LEU A 149 2.73 -2.36 11.15
N LEU A 150 2.86 -3.61 10.67
CA LEU A 150 1.92 -4.21 9.73
C LEU A 150 0.51 -4.31 10.32
N SER A 151 0.39 -4.76 11.55
CA SER A 151 -0.90 -4.89 12.23
C SER A 151 -1.60 -3.55 12.38
N ILE A 152 -0.86 -2.49 12.73
CA ILE A 152 -1.38 -1.14 12.79
C ILE A 152 -1.81 -0.65 11.40
N GLY A 153 -1.02 -0.94 10.36
CA GLY A 153 -1.38 -0.63 8.99
C GLY A 153 -2.66 -1.33 8.53
N LEU A 154 -2.86 -2.60 8.88
CA LEU A 154 -4.08 -3.35 8.61
C LEU A 154 -5.30 -2.75 9.33
N VAL A 155 -5.16 -2.39 10.60
CA VAL A 155 -6.24 -1.71 11.36
C VAL A 155 -6.59 -0.37 10.71
N ASN A 156 -5.57 0.40 10.32
CA ASN A 156 -5.77 1.68 9.64
C ASN A 156 -6.45 1.50 8.28
N ALA A 157 -6.05 0.50 7.48
CA ALA A 157 -6.71 0.17 6.23
C ALA A 157 -8.17 -0.24 6.43
N ALA A 158 -8.46 -1.07 7.46
CA ALA A 158 -9.82 -1.46 7.80
C ALA A 158 -10.70 -0.29 8.26
N ALA A 159 -10.12 0.75 8.81
CA ALA A 159 -10.85 1.96 9.21
C ALA A 159 -11.25 2.86 8.03
N LEU A 160 -10.74 2.58 6.82
CA LEU A 160 -11.10 3.28 5.59
C LEU A 160 -12.30 2.63 4.86
N THR A 161 -12.68 1.41 5.24
CA THR A 161 -13.79 0.66 4.64
C THR A 161 -15.08 0.87 5.40
#